data_ebb541df71df06cbd4f823dba0191d0a
#
_entry.id   ebb541df71df06cbd4f823dba0191d0a
#
_cell.length_a   1.000
_cell.length_b   1.000
_cell.length_c   1.000
_cell.angle_alpha   90.00
_cell.angle_beta   90.00
_cell.angle_gamma   90.00
#
_symmetry.space_group_name_H-M   'P 1'
#
loop_
_entity.id
_entity.type
_entity.pdbx_description
1 polymer ?
#
loop_
_entity_poly.entity_id
_entity_poly.type
_entity_poly.pdbx_seq_one_letter_code
_entity_poly.pdbx_strand_id
1 'polypeptide(L)'
;MTLRLTVDSKTWSQHIHNHAKGFGDVIPVVKGNGYGFGRTILMPHAASLATEIAVGTVFEAQDVPPGCTAIVLTPAGSEIPKSLPTNAILTVGSVQHVENLRANSWHGSVVVKLRSSMNRYGANQTELADLTAAIADSELTQVGWSIHPPLDGSPDDHLVEIKNWMLQLTSDLPWFISHVNAKNANTLRKEFSQNKIRVRSGTALWLGDKSMINLTADVLDIRSVKSGETAGYRNTKITQDGTILMIGAGTSHGVQPVGAELSPFHFNKSRLDLLEPSHMHTSMAFLPSDVKSPRVGDSVDVQQPLTRVYPDIISWL
;
A
#
# COMPACT_ATOMS: atom_id res chain seq x y z
N MET A 1 0.05 11.86 -22.82
CA MET A 1 -0.64 10.82 -22.04
C MET A 1 -0.34 11.11 -20.60
N THR A 2 -1.34 11.35 -19.78
CA THR A 2 -1.02 11.86 -18.44
C THR A 2 -2.07 11.47 -17.43
N LEU A 3 -1.78 10.40 -16.68
CA LEU A 3 -2.40 10.17 -15.40
C LEU A 3 -1.63 11.00 -14.35
N ARG A 4 -2.32 11.92 -13.69
CA ARG A 4 -1.72 12.89 -12.76
C ARG A 4 -2.26 12.71 -11.36
N LEU A 5 -1.34 12.58 -10.40
CA LEU A 5 -1.65 12.68 -8.97
C LEU A 5 -1.29 14.09 -8.50
N THR A 6 -2.29 14.86 -8.10
CA THR A 6 -2.09 16.21 -7.53
C THR A 6 -2.23 16.13 -6.02
N VAL A 7 -1.28 16.72 -5.30
CA VAL A 7 -1.17 16.68 -3.84
C VAL A 7 -1.08 18.09 -3.27
N ASP A 8 -1.96 18.44 -2.34
CA ASP A 8 -1.78 19.61 -1.48
C ASP A 8 -0.63 19.34 -0.52
N SER A 9 0.55 19.86 -0.85
CA SER A 9 1.80 19.54 -0.14
C SER A 9 1.78 19.95 1.32
N LYS A 10 1.19 21.11 1.64
CA LYS A 10 1.10 21.63 3.00
C LYS A 10 0.17 20.77 3.86
N THR A 11 -1.03 20.52 3.38
CA THR A 11 -2.04 19.72 4.09
C THR A 11 -1.57 18.28 4.25
N TRP A 12 -1.00 17.70 3.21
CA TRP A 12 -0.45 16.33 3.26
C TRP A 12 0.72 16.22 4.24
N SER A 13 1.68 17.14 4.20
CA SER A 13 2.81 17.15 5.15
C SER A 13 2.31 17.28 6.60
N GLN A 14 1.35 18.16 6.86
CA GLN A 14 0.77 18.30 8.20
C GLN A 14 0.06 17.04 8.64
N HIS A 15 -0.67 16.36 7.74
CA HIS A 15 -1.34 15.10 8.03
C HIS A 15 -0.36 14.01 8.46
N ILE A 16 0.70 13.75 7.68
CA ILE A 16 1.66 12.69 8.01
C ILE A 16 2.38 12.92 9.33
N HIS A 17 2.75 14.17 9.64
CA HIS A 17 3.40 14.50 10.91
C HIS A 17 2.43 14.38 12.11
N ASN A 18 1.19 14.84 11.96
CA ASN A 18 0.17 14.70 13.00
C ASN A 18 -0.16 13.23 13.26
N HIS A 19 -0.29 12.44 12.20
CA HIS A 19 -0.51 11.00 12.31
C HIS A 19 0.65 10.32 13.06
N ALA A 20 1.89 10.55 12.65
CA ALA A 20 3.07 9.99 13.32
C ALA A 20 3.14 10.41 14.79
N LYS A 21 2.94 11.70 15.09
CA LYS A 21 2.91 12.23 16.46
C LYS A 21 1.81 11.59 17.31
N GLY A 22 0.62 11.36 16.73
CA GLY A 22 -0.49 10.73 17.44
C GLY A 22 -0.19 9.31 17.93
N PHE A 23 0.62 8.56 17.17
CA PHE A 23 1.06 7.22 17.53
C PHE A 23 2.32 7.20 18.41
N GLY A 24 3.14 8.25 18.40
CA GLY A 24 4.38 8.35 19.14
C GLY A 24 5.54 7.56 18.52
N ASP A 25 5.47 6.23 18.49
CA ASP A 25 6.49 5.35 17.88
C ASP A 25 5.89 4.66 16.65
N VAL A 26 5.90 5.37 15.51
CA VAL A 26 5.39 4.88 14.23
C VAL A 26 6.51 4.30 13.39
N ILE A 27 6.20 3.22 12.67
CA ILE A 27 7.05 2.70 11.60
C ILE A 27 6.31 2.95 10.28
N PRO A 28 6.78 3.90 9.46
CA PRO A 28 6.21 4.16 8.15
C PRO A 28 6.32 2.91 7.27
N VAL A 29 5.23 2.56 6.58
CA VAL A 29 5.23 1.45 5.61
C VAL A 29 5.31 2.03 4.21
N VAL A 30 6.37 1.70 3.47
CA VAL A 30 6.56 2.10 2.07
C VAL A 30 6.78 0.85 1.23
N LYS A 31 5.75 0.42 0.49
CA LYS A 31 5.78 -0.85 -0.26
C LYS A 31 5.01 -0.77 -1.57
N GLY A 32 5.24 -1.74 -2.46
CA GLY A 32 4.57 -1.84 -3.75
C GLY A 32 4.83 -0.61 -4.61
N ASN A 33 3.78 -0.01 -5.11
CA ASN A 33 3.84 1.23 -5.89
C ASN A 33 4.03 2.51 -5.04
N GLY A 34 4.39 2.39 -3.74
CA GLY A 34 4.49 3.54 -2.84
C GLY A 34 3.15 4.26 -2.67
N TYR A 35 2.05 3.51 -2.55
CA TYR A 35 0.70 4.07 -2.37
C TYR A 35 0.27 5.07 -3.46
N GLY A 36 0.80 4.91 -4.67
CA GLY A 36 0.56 5.81 -5.80
C GLY A 36 1.56 6.96 -5.94
N PHE A 37 2.38 7.21 -4.94
CA PHE A 37 3.45 8.23 -4.99
C PHE A 37 4.76 7.70 -5.57
N GLY A 38 4.94 6.38 -5.62
CA GLY A 38 6.25 5.79 -5.86
C GLY A 38 7.11 5.71 -4.59
N ARG A 39 7.86 4.60 -4.43
CA ARG A 39 8.70 4.40 -3.24
C ARG A 39 9.79 5.45 -3.11
N THR A 40 10.43 5.80 -4.20
CA THR A 40 11.52 6.82 -4.24
C THR A 40 11.06 8.18 -3.68
N ILE A 41 9.81 8.57 -3.93
CA ILE A 41 9.24 9.82 -3.41
C ILE A 41 8.89 9.70 -1.93
N LEU A 42 8.32 8.57 -1.51
CA LEU A 42 7.92 8.41 -0.10
C LEU A 42 9.08 8.13 0.86
N MET A 43 10.19 7.52 0.40
CA MET A 43 11.30 7.14 1.29
C MET A 43 11.91 8.31 2.07
N PRO A 44 12.19 9.49 1.47
CA PRO A 44 12.67 10.65 2.25
C PRO A 44 11.69 11.11 3.33
N HIS A 45 10.38 11.10 3.03
CA HIS A 45 9.35 11.44 4.01
C HIS A 45 9.28 10.40 5.13
N ALA A 46 9.37 9.10 4.80
CA ALA A 46 9.43 8.04 5.80
C ALA A 46 10.66 8.17 6.71
N ALA A 47 11.84 8.46 6.14
CA ALA A 47 13.07 8.67 6.88
C ALA A 47 13.03 9.90 7.80
N SER A 48 12.26 10.93 7.47
CA SER A 48 12.03 12.07 8.36
C SER A 48 11.15 11.75 9.57
N LEU A 49 10.37 10.68 9.51
CA LEU A 49 9.46 10.27 10.58
C LEU A 49 10.07 9.20 11.51
N ALA A 50 10.93 8.33 10.98
CA ALA A 50 11.52 7.23 11.75
C ALA A 50 12.81 6.71 11.11
N THR A 51 13.68 6.11 11.93
CA THR A 51 14.90 5.43 11.47
C THR A 51 14.65 4.01 10.98
N GLU A 52 13.48 3.44 11.20
CA GLU A 52 13.08 2.14 10.68
C GLU A 52 11.87 2.32 9.76
N ILE A 53 11.98 1.74 8.58
CA ILE A 53 10.96 1.82 7.52
C ILE A 53 10.55 0.41 7.12
N ALA A 54 9.25 0.13 7.14
CA ALA A 54 8.75 -1.17 6.73
C ALA A 54 8.51 -1.20 5.21
N VAL A 55 9.03 -2.25 4.57
CA VAL A 55 8.88 -2.53 3.13
C VAL A 55 8.15 -3.85 2.90
N GLY A 56 7.62 -4.08 1.72
CA GLY A 56 6.86 -5.28 1.41
C GLY A 56 7.74 -6.52 1.32
N THR A 57 8.76 -6.50 0.48
CA THR A 57 9.60 -7.65 0.15
C THR A 57 11.09 -7.34 0.31
N VAL A 58 11.94 -8.37 0.30
CA VAL A 58 13.41 -8.22 0.33
C VAL A 58 13.94 -7.40 -0.85
N PHE A 59 13.24 -7.41 -1.99
CA PHE A 59 13.63 -6.65 -3.18
C PHE A 59 13.37 -5.15 -3.06
N GLU A 60 12.51 -4.73 -2.13
CA GLU A 60 12.22 -3.32 -1.85
C GLU A 60 13.15 -2.73 -0.77
N ALA A 61 13.87 -3.57 -0.04
CA ALA A 61 14.74 -3.14 1.05
C ALA A 61 15.89 -2.22 0.59
N GLN A 62 16.36 -2.38 -0.64
CA GLN A 62 17.38 -1.53 -1.24
C GLN A 62 16.94 -0.07 -1.47
N ASP A 63 15.62 0.20 -1.48
CA ASP A 63 15.10 1.56 -1.64
C ASP A 63 15.12 2.35 -0.31
N VAL A 64 15.36 1.66 0.82
CA VAL A 64 15.45 2.30 2.14
C VAL A 64 16.73 3.13 2.21
N PRO A 65 16.64 4.43 2.58
CA PRO A 65 17.80 5.31 2.58
C PRO A 65 18.92 4.84 3.52
N PRO A 66 20.19 5.14 3.20
CA PRO A 66 21.31 4.92 4.12
C PRO A 66 21.06 5.58 5.49
N GLY A 67 21.38 4.87 6.56
CA GLY A 67 21.12 5.31 7.94
C GLY A 67 19.75 4.89 8.48
N CYS A 68 18.86 4.36 7.64
CA CYS A 68 17.62 3.73 8.06
C CYS A 68 17.72 2.21 8.02
N THR A 69 16.89 1.53 8.81
CA THR A 69 16.77 0.07 8.85
C THR A 69 15.51 -0.37 8.11
N ALA A 70 15.66 -1.29 7.15
CA ALA A 70 14.54 -1.90 6.45
C ALA A 70 13.90 -3.00 7.33
N ILE A 71 12.58 -2.96 7.52
CA ILE A 71 11.81 -4.07 8.11
C ILE A 71 10.99 -4.70 6.98
N VAL A 72 11.36 -5.92 6.59
CA VAL A 72 10.70 -6.64 5.49
C VAL A 72 9.46 -7.36 6.02
N LEU A 73 8.28 -7.01 5.53
CA LEU A 73 6.99 -7.48 6.08
C LEU A 73 6.58 -8.87 5.59
N THR A 74 6.95 -9.22 4.36
CA THR A 74 6.66 -10.55 3.80
C THR A 74 7.79 -11.49 4.18
N PRO A 75 7.50 -12.70 4.68
CA PRO A 75 8.55 -13.68 4.92
C PRO A 75 9.40 -13.92 3.68
N ALA A 76 10.71 -14.03 3.86
CA ALA A 76 11.62 -14.30 2.77
C ALA A 76 11.36 -15.69 2.18
N GLY A 77 11.27 -15.76 0.86
CA GLY A 77 11.20 -17.01 0.11
C GLY A 77 12.54 -17.69 -0.04
N SER A 78 12.70 -18.46 -1.12
CA SER A 78 13.93 -19.19 -1.43
C SER A 78 15.07 -18.29 -1.90
N GLU A 79 14.80 -17.06 -2.31
CA GLU A 79 15.80 -16.14 -2.86
C GLU A 79 15.88 -14.84 -2.05
N ILE A 80 17.10 -14.45 -1.72
CA ILE A 80 17.42 -13.18 -1.06
C ILE A 80 18.42 -12.44 -1.93
N PRO A 81 18.16 -11.16 -2.27
CA PRO A 81 19.11 -10.37 -3.05
C PRO A 81 20.46 -10.22 -2.33
N LYS A 82 21.57 -10.41 -3.04
CA LYS A 82 22.92 -10.15 -2.49
C LYS A 82 23.13 -8.71 -2.04
N SER A 83 22.34 -7.78 -2.58
CA SER A 83 22.34 -6.36 -2.22
C SER A 83 21.50 -6.02 -1.00
N LEU A 84 20.92 -7.03 -0.32
CA LEU A 84 20.12 -6.78 0.88
C LEU A 84 20.98 -6.11 1.96
N PRO A 85 20.55 -4.95 2.54
CA PRO A 85 21.29 -4.30 3.60
C PRO A 85 21.50 -5.23 4.81
N THR A 86 22.70 -5.30 5.34
CA THR A 86 23.06 -6.21 6.45
C THR A 86 22.31 -5.89 7.75
N ASN A 87 21.84 -4.64 7.92
CA ASN A 87 21.02 -4.22 9.05
C ASN A 87 19.50 -4.41 8.83
N ALA A 88 19.09 -5.03 7.70
CA ALA A 88 17.69 -5.31 7.48
C ALA A 88 17.14 -6.30 8.52
N ILE A 89 15.87 -6.13 8.89
CA ILE A 89 15.13 -7.03 9.77
C ILE A 89 14.16 -7.84 8.89
N LEU A 90 14.34 -9.15 8.85
CA LEU A 90 13.49 -10.02 8.04
C LEU A 90 12.38 -10.67 8.88
N THR A 91 11.25 -10.95 8.26
CA THR A 91 10.12 -11.61 8.92
C THR A 91 10.20 -13.13 8.76
N VAL A 92 10.08 -13.83 9.86
CA VAL A 92 9.93 -15.29 9.91
C VAL A 92 8.61 -15.65 10.62
N GLY A 93 7.93 -16.69 10.16
CA GLY A 93 6.66 -17.13 10.73
C GLY A 93 6.48 -18.66 10.64
N SER A 94 7.57 -19.39 10.31
CA SER A 94 7.64 -20.85 10.31
C SER A 94 9.11 -21.29 10.34
N VAL A 95 9.38 -22.55 10.71
CA VAL A 95 10.72 -23.16 10.65
C VAL A 95 11.27 -23.09 9.23
N GLN A 96 10.45 -23.33 8.22
CA GLN A 96 10.88 -23.26 6.81
C GLN A 96 11.44 -21.87 6.42
N HIS A 97 10.91 -20.78 7.00
CA HIS A 97 11.48 -19.43 6.74
C HIS A 97 12.89 -19.31 7.34
N VAL A 98 13.14 -19.90 8.52
CA VAL A 98 14.48 -19.94 9.13
C VAL A 98 15.45 -20.73 8.26
N GLU A 99 15.04 -21.90 7.76
CA GLU A 99 15.84 -22.71 6.87
C GLU A 99 16.16 -21.99 5.55
N ASN A 100 15.20 -21.27 4.96
CA ASN A 100 15.42 -20.45 3.78
C ASN A 100 16.47 -19.36 4.04
N LEU A 101 16.44 -18.69 5.20
CA LEU A 101 17.43 -17.69 5.57
C LEU A 101 18.83 -18.31 5.71
N ARG A 102 18.93 -19.46 6.37
CA ARG A 102 20.19 -20.20 6.49
C ARG A 102 20.76 -20.63 5.13
N ALA A 103 19.91 -21.16 4.26
CA ALA A 103 20.30 -21.58 2.91
C ALA A 103 20.83 -20.40 2.06
N ASN A 104 20.37 -19.17 2.35
CA ASN A 104 20.86 -17.93 1.72
C ASN A 104 22.00 -17.26 2.51
N SER A 105 22.57 -17.92 3.52
CA SER A 105 23.63 -17.38 4.38
C SER A 105 23.27 -16.03 5.01
N TRP A 106 22.00 -15.84 5.38
CA TRP A 106 21.57 -14.68 6.15
C TRP A 106 21.75 -14.96 7.64
N HIS A 107 22.51 -14.08 8.31
CA HIS A 107 22.85 -14.19 9.74
C HIS A 107 22.39 -12.96 10.53
N GLY A 108 21.42 -12.21 10.00
CA GLY A 108 20.98 -10.93 10.55
C GLY A 108 19.78 -11.04 11.48
N SER A 109 19.16 -9.88 11.70
CA SER A 109 18.00 -9.74 12.57
C SER A 109 16.72 -10.27 11.94
N VAL A 110 15.88 -10.89 12.79
CA VAL A 110 14.55 -11.36 12.40
C VAL A 110 13.48 -10.90 13.37
N VAL A 111 12.26 -10.68 12.85
CA VAL A 111 11.05 -10.48 13.64
C VAL A 111 10.15 -11.70 13.48
N VAL A 112 9.68 -12.26 14.59
CA VAL A 112 8.77 -13.39 14.56
C VAL A 112 7.35 -12.92 14.29
N LYS A 113 6.77 -13.42 13.21
CA LYS A 113 5.39 -13.14 12.82
C LYS A 113 4.45 -14.09 13.53
N LEU A 114 3.49 -13.53 14.28
CA LEU A 114 2.41 -14.24 14.93
C LEU A 114 1.20 -14.34 14.01
N ARG A 115 0.52 -15.48 14.03
CA ARG A 115 -0.70 -15.71 13.26
C ARG A 115 -1.84 -14.89 13.86
N SER A 116 -2.41 -14.02 13.07
CA SER A 116 -3.66 -13.32 13.41
C SER A 116 -4.87 -14.05 12.83
N SER A 117 -6.05 -13.60 13.20
CA SER A 117 -7.33 -14.06 12.65
C SER A 117 -7.42 -13.97 11.11
N MET A 118 -6.53 -13.19 10.49
CA MET A 118 -6.39 -13.14 9.02
C MET A 118 -5.86 -14.45 8.40
N ASN A 119 -5.21 -15.33 9.18
CA ASN A 119 -4.66 -16.64 8.74
C ASN A 119 -3.79 -16.59 7.48
N ARG A 120 -2.99 -15.54 7.29
CA ARG A 120 -2.14 -15.38 6.09
C ARG A 120 -0.69 -15.85 6.32
N TYR A 121 -0.02 -15.29 7.32
CA TYR A 121 1.36 -15.60 7.70
C TYR A 121 1.46 -15.66 9.22
N GLY A 122 2.47 -16.36 9.70
CA GLY A 122 2.84 -16.35 11.10
C GLY A 122 2.60 -17.68 11.81
N ALA A 123 3.33 -17.90 12.88
CA ALA A 123 3.20 -19.06 13.73
C ALA A 123 2.00 -18.92 14.68
N ASN A 124 1.27 -20.00 14.88
CA ASN A 124 0.31 -20.15 15.97
C ASN A 124 1.04 -20.62 17.25
N GLN A 125 0.30 -20.82 18.34
CA GLN A 125 0.87 -21.20 19.63
C GLN A 125 1.62 -22.54 19.59
N THR A 126 1.11 -23.53 18.85
CA THR A 126 1.73 -24.86 18.78
C THR A 126 2.99 -24.89 17.91
N GLU A 127 3.07 -23.98 16.92
CA GLU A 127 4.21 -23.86 16.01
C GLU A 127 5.33 -22.98 16.59
N LEU A 128 5.04 -22.19 17.63
CA LEU A 128 5.93 -21.16 18.12
C LEU A 128 7.18 -21.74 18.81
N ALA A 129 7.02 -22.84 19.54
CA ALA A 129 8.14 -23.50 20.24
C ALA A 129 9.19 -23.99 19.24
N ASP A 130 8.76 -24.68 18.18
CA ASP A 130 9.66 -25.16 17.13
C ASP A 130 10.33 -24.03 16.37
N LEU A 131 9.57 -22.95 16.07
CA LEU A 131 10.12 -21.78 15.39
C LEU A 131 11.19 -21.06 16.24
N THR A 132 10.93 -20.84 17.53
CA THR A 132 11.90 -20.19 18.41
C THR A 132 13.13 -21.07 18.65
N ALA A 133 12.97 -22.38 18.75
CA ALA A 133 14.09 -23.31 18.81
C ALA A 133 14.94 -23.25 17.51
N ALA A 134 14.31 -23.28 16.34
CA ALA A 134 15.01 -23.16 15.07
C ALA A 134 15.79 -21.84 14.93
N ILE A 135 15.24 -20.73 15.46
CA ILE A 135 15.96 -19.45 15.50
C ILE A 135 17.16 -19.53 16.45
N ALA A 136 16.98 -20.11 17.65
CA ALA A 136 18.04 -20.26 18.64
C ALA A 136 19.19 -21.17 18.14
N ASP A 137 18.89 -22.19 17.34
CA ASP A 137 19.86 -23.10 16.72
C ASP A 137 20.50 -22.51 15.44
N SER A 138 20.18 -21.27 15.10
CA SER A 138 20.71 -20.55 13.94
C SER A 138 21.57 -19.36 14.37
N GLU A 139 22.21 -18.70 13.40
CA GLU A 139 22.94 -17.44 13.63
C GLU A 139 22.01 -16.21 13.53
N LEU A 140 20.68 -16.40 13.57
CA LEU A 140 19.69 -15.34 13.51
C LEU A 140 19.48 -14.71 14.89
N THR A 141 19.22 -13.41 14.89
CA THR A 141 18.88 -12.69 16.12
C THR A 141 17.42 -12.26 16.09
N GLN A 142 16.60 -12.79 16.99
CA GLN A 142 15.22 -12.32 17.13
C GLN A 142 15.21 -10.94 17.81
N VAL A 143 14.63 -9.94 17.12
CA VAL A 143 14.56 -8.55 17.61
C VAL A 143 13.13 -8.09 17.95
N GLY A 144 12.14 -8.96 17.82
CA GLY A 144 10.76 -8.60 18.19
C GLY A 144 9.70 -9.59 17.71
N TRP A 145 8.47 -9.25 18.09
CA TRP A 145 7.24 -9.93 17.72
C TRP A 145 6.44 -9.07 16.75
N SER A 146 5.79 -9.65 15.76
CA SER A 146 5.00 -8.93 14.78
C SER A 146 3.62 -9.55 14.64
N ILE A 147 2.56 -8.73 14.74
CA ILE A 147 1.20 -9.16 14.45
C ILE A 147 0.51 -8.18 13.51
N HIS A 148 -0.35 -8.69 12.65
CA HIS A 148 -1.09 -7.89 11.67
C HIS A 148 -2.54 -8.38 11.59
N PRO A 149 -3.44 -7.80 12.38
CA PRO A 149 -4.87 -8.08 12.31
C PRO A 149 -5.45 -7.84 10.91
N PRO A 150 -6.61 -8.39 10.56
CA PRO A 150 -7.27 -8.16 9.28
C PRO A 150 -7.61 -6.67 9.09
N LEU A 151 -7.99 -6.29 7.87
CA LEU A 151 -8.47 -4.94 7.59
C LEU A 151 -9.90 -4.76 8.11
N ASP A 152 -10.69 -5.82 8.06
CA ASP A 152 -12.04 -5.89 8.61
C ASP A 152 -12.02 -6.06 10.13
N GLY A 153 -13.05 -5.59 10.82
CA GLY A 153 -13.12 -5.54 12.27
C GLY A 153 -12.88 -4.14 12.85
N SER A 154 -13.19 -3.97 14.12
CA SER A 154 -12.98 -2.69 14.82
C SER A 154 -11.57 -2.59 15.39
N PRO A 155 -11.05 -1.37 15.64
CA PRO A 155 -9.80 -1.20 16.37
C PRO A 155 -9.79 -1.86 17.76
N ASP A 156 -10.95 -2.02 18.40
CA ASP A 156 -11.07 -2.67 19.71
C ASP A 156 -10.97 -4.19 19.58
N ASP A 157 -11.51 -4.80 18.51
CA ASP A 157 -11.31 -6.24 18.22
C ASP A 157 -9.82 -6.54 18.00
N HIS A 158 -9.15 -5.67 17.23
CA HIS A 158 -7.71 -5.79 16.99
C HIS A 158 -6.89 -5.63 18.28
N LEU A 159 -7.32 -4.72 19.18
CA LEU A 159 -6.70 -4.56 20.49
C LEU A 159 -6.78 -5.86 21.31
N VAL A 160 -7.96 -6.48 21.35
CA VAL A 160 -8.18 -7.74 22.08
C VAL A 160 -7.28 -8.85 21.52
N GLU A 161 -7.22 -9.01 20.21
CA GLU A 161 -6.38 -10.02 19.56
C GLU A 161 -4.89 -9.82 19.89
N ILE A 162 -4.38 -8.59 19.80
CA ILE A 162 -3.00 -8.26 20.14
C ILE A 162 -2.72 -8.53 21.63
N LYS A 163 -3.61 -8.11 22.53
CA LYS A 163 -3.47 -8.35 23.98
C LYS A 163 -3.39 -9.83 24.30
N ASN A 164 -4.23 -10.66 23.68
CA ASN A 164 -4.22 -12.10 23.89
C ASN A 164 -2.85 -12.72 23.57
N TRP A 165 -2.21 -12.27 22.50
CA TRP A 165 -0.84 -12.69 22.18
C TRP A 165 0.19 -12.15 23.20
N MET A 166 0.09 -10.89 23.60
CA MET A 166 1.02 -10.29 24.56
C MET A 166 0.94 -10.93 25.94
N LEU A 167 -0.23 -11.36 26.38
CA LEU A 167 -0.42 -12.07 27.64
C LEU A 167 0.16 -13.48 27.63
N GLN A 168 0.25 -14.10 26.47
CA GLN A 168 0.80 -15.46 26.32
C GLN A 168 2.33 -15.49 26.19
N LEU A 169 2.91 -14.39 25.71
CA LEU A 169 4.35 -14.30 25.44
C LEU A 169 5.02 -13.38 26.47
N THR A 170 5.54 -13.97 27.54
CA THR A 170 6.38 -13.26 28.50
C THR A 170 7.74 -12.95 27.86
N SER A 171 7.90 -11.77 27.31
CA SER A 171 9.13 -11.36 26.61
C SER A 171 9.27 -9.85 26.64
N ASP A 172 10.49 -9.35 26.84
CA ASP A 172 10.83 -7.93 26.81
C ASP A 172 11.07 -7.39 25.39
N LEU A 173 10.97 -8.26 24.36
CA LEU A 173 11.20 -7.87 22.97
C LEU A 173 10.14 -6.89 22.49
N PRO A 174 10.51 -5.99 21.56
CA PRO A 174 9.60 -5.06 20.91
C PRO A 174 8.46 -5.74 20.18
N TRP A 175 7.30 -5.05 20.14
CA TRP A 175 6.11 -5.48 19.41
C TRP A 175 5.85 -4.57 18.21
N PHE A 176 5.75 -5.16 17.03
CA PHE A 176 5.46 -4.48 15.77
C PHE A 176 4.00 -4.77 15.39
N ILE A 177 3.10 -3.85 15.71
CA ILE A 177 1.66 -4.02 15.52
C ILE A 177 1.12 -3.15 14.39
N SER A 178 -0.11 -3.38 13.97
CA SER A 178 -0.81 -2.59 12.96
C SER A 178 -2.32 -2.66 13.13
N HIS A 179 -3.06 -1.82 12.40
CA HIS A 179 -4.52 -1.76 12.40
C HIS A 179 -5.16 -1.43 13.76
N VAL A 180 -4.42 -0.70 14.59
CA VAL A 180 -4.94 -0.08 15.80
C VAL A 180 -5.00 1.43 15.64
N ASN A 181 -5.85 2.11 16.41
CA ASN A 181 -5.83 3.57 16.53
C ASN A 181 -4.84 4.02 17.62
N ALA A 182 -4.55 5.32 17.70
CA ALA A 182 -3.61 5.88 18.66
C ALA A 182 -4.04 5.63 20.13
N LYS A 183 -5.35 5.66 20.43
CA LYS A 183 -5.87 5.36 21.76
C LYS A 183 -5.52 3.93 22.17
N ASN A 184 -5.77 2.97 21.29
CA ASN A 184 -5.51 1.55 21.54
C ASN A 184 -4.02 1.24 21.66
N ALA A 185 -3.17 1.87 20.82
CA ALA A 185 -1.72 1.77 20.96
C ALA A 185 -1.23 2.28 22.32
N ASN A 186 -1.78 3.41 22.80
CA ASN A 186 -1.45 3.96 24.12
C ASN A 186 -1.98 3.08 25.27
N THR A 187 -3.13 2.42 25.11
CA THR A 187 -3.65 1.44 26.08
C THR A 187 -2.66 0.28 26.22
N LEU A 188 -2.19 -0.29 25.10
CA LEU A 188 -1.20 -1.37 25.12
C LEU A 188 0.11 -0.92 25.83
N ARG A 189 0.63 0.27 25.52
CA ARG A 189 1.85 0.80 26.15
C ARG A 189 1.73 0.98 27.65
N LYS A 190 0.53 1.33 28.15
CA LYS A 190 0.26 1.45 29.59
C LYS A 190 0.19 0.09 30.26
N GLU A 191 -0.51 -0.86 29.66
CA GLU A 191 -0.72 -2.20 30.21
C GLU A 191 0.55 -3.07 30.14
N PHE A 192 1.35 -2.91 29.09
CA PHE A 192 2.61 -3.64 28.85
C PHE A 192 3.80 -2.70 28.83
N SER A 193 3.99 -1.99 29.93
CA SER A 193 4.99 -0.90 30.03
C SER A 193 6.44 -1.34 29.86
N GLN A 194 6.75 -2.62 30.07
CA GLN A 194 8.07 -3.22 29.83
C GLN A 194 8.34 -3.45 28.32
N ASN A 195 7.30 -3.51 27.49
CA ASN A 195 7.46 -3.76 26.07
C ASN A 195 7.49 -2.46 25.26
N LYS A 196 8.40 -2.37 24.30
CA LYS A 196 8.38 -1.33 23.30
C LYS A 196 7.34 -1.68 22.24
N ILE A 197 6.25 -0.91 22.17
CA ILE A 197 5.16 -1.13 21.22
C ILE A 197 5.25 -0.10 20.10
N ARG A 198 5.43 -0.58 18.88
CA ARG A 198 5.65 0.19 17.68
C ARG A 198 4.54 -0.09 16.66
N VAL A 199 3.99 0.97 16.06
CA VAL A 199 2.85 0.85 15.16
C VAL A 199 3.29 1.04 13.71
N ARG A 200 3.08 0.01 12.88
CA ARG A 200 3.30 0.11 11.44
C ARG A 200 2.10 0.76 10.78
N SER A 201 2.32 1.85 10.07
CA SER A 201 1.26 2.58 9.38
C SER A 201 1.62 2.84 7.92
N GLY A 202 0.70 2.52 7.02
CA GLY A 202 0.83 2.72 5.57
C GLY A 202 -0.30 3.56 5.02
N THR A 203 -1.42 2.94 4.64
CA THR A 203 -2.56 3.64 4.00
C THR A 203 -3.06 4.83 4.82
N ALA A 204 -3.24 4.66 6.12
CA ALA A 204 -3.70 5.74 7.00
C ALA A 204 -2.67 6.88 7.12
N LEU A 205 -1.37 6.56 7.06
CA LEU A 205 -0.30 7.56 7.07
C LEU A 205 -0.26 8.37 5.78
N TRP A 206 -0.28 7.69 4.62
CA TRP A 206 -0.04 8.35 3.33
C TRP A 206 -1.32 8.87 2.67
N LEU A 207 -2.46 8.20 2.91
CA LEU A 207 -3.74 8.41 2.21
C LEU A 207 -4.92 8.61 3.18
N GLY A 208 -4.67 8.92 4.45
CA GLY A 208 -5.72 8.99 5.47
C GLY A 208 -6.72 10.12 5.27
N ASP A 209 -6.32 11.21 4.64
CA ASP A 209 -7.21 12.28 4.20
C ASP A 209 -7.20 12.37 2.67
N LYS A 210 -8.32 12.01 2.06
CA LYS A 210 -8.46 12.02 0.60
C LYS A 210 -8.68 13.41 0.02
N SER A 211 -9.05 14.40 0.81
CA SER A 211 -9.30 15.77 0.35
C SER A 211 -8.03 16.47 -0.14
N MET A 212 -6.86 16.00 0.35
CA MET A 212 -5.54 16.54 -0.02
C MET A 212 -4.96 15.94 -1.30
N ILE A 213 -5.66 14.99 -1.94
CA ILE A 213 -5.14 14.22 -3.07
C ILE A 213 -6.21 14.13 -4.16
N ASN A 214 -5.82 14.44 -5.40
CA ASN A 214 -6.68 14.29 -6.56
C ASN A 214 -5.98 13.50 -7.67
N LEU A 215 -6.68 12.53 -8.27
CA LEU A 215 -6.21 11.72 -9.39
C LEU A 215 -7.01 12.09 -10.63
N THR A 216 -6.34 12.57 -11.67
CA THR A 216 -6.95 13.01 -12.93
C THR A 216 -6.23 12.43 -14.14
N ALA A 217 -6.93 12.38 -15.26
CA ALA A 217 -6.35 12.02 -16.56
C ALA A 217 -6.74 13.04 -17.64
N ASP A 218 -5.80 13.32 -18.56
CA ASP A 218 -6.04 14.28 -19.63
C ASP A 218 -6.97 13.69 -20.71
N VAL A 219 -7.83 14.52 -21.27
CA VAL A 219 -8.55 14.24 -22.52
C VAL A 219 -7.61 14.51 -23.69
N LEU A 220 -7.20 13.44 -24.37
CA LEU A 220 -6.18 13.48 -25.43
C LEU A 220 -6.77 13.83 -26.79
N ASP A 221 -7.96 13.34 -27.07
CA ASP A 221 -8.65 13.58 -28.33
C ASP A 221 -10.17 13.39 -28.15
N ILE A 222 -10.94 13.91 -29.09
CA ILE A 222 -12.41 13.88 -29.09
C ILE A 222 -12.86 13.56 -30.52
N ARG A 223 -13.82 12.65 -30.67
CA ARG A 223 -14.39 12.26 -31.96
C ARG A 223 -15.91 12.28 -31.89
N SER A 224 -16.55 13.05 -32.76
CA SER A 224 -17.99 12.93 -33.00
C SER A 224 -18.27 11.63 -33.76
N VAL A 225 -19.29 10.90 -33.35
CA VAL A 225 -19.69 9.63 -33.93
C VAL A 225 -21.21 9.59 -34.14
N LYS A 226 -21.65 8.85 -35.16
CA LYS A 226 -23.05 8.68 -35.50
C LYS A 226 -23.56 7.28 -35.15
N SER A 227 -24.85 7.17 -34.90
CA SER A 227 -25.51 5.89 -34.74
C SER A 227 -25.26 5.03 -35.99
N GLY A 228 -24.91 3.75 -35.78
CA GLY A 228 -24.55 2.79 -36.81
C GLY A 228 -23.05 2.71 -37.11
N GLU A 229 -22.23 3.67 -36.71
CA GLU A 229 -20.77 3.57 -36.80
C GLU A 229 -20.21 2.55 -35.80
N THR A 230 -18.93 2.23 -35.93
CA THR A 230 -18.19 1.40 -34.97
C THR A 230 -16.94 2.13 -34.46
N ALA A 231 -16.51 1.83 -33.25
CA ALA A 231 -15.30 2.39 -32.68
C ALA A 231 -14.59 1.41 -31.74
N GLY A 232 -13.30 1.67 -31.48
CA GLY A 232 -12.46 0.87 -30.59
C GLY A 232 -11.91 -0.39 -31.22
N TYR A 233 -11.09 -1.14 -30.48
CA TYR A 233 -10.45 -2.39 -30.94
C TYR A 233 -11.47 -3.52 -31.17
N ARG A 234 -12.61 -3.44 -30.48
CA ARG A 234 -13.68 -4.44 -30.57
C ARG A 234 -14.73 -4.12 -31.62
N ASN A 235 -14.53 -3.04 -32.41
CA ASN A 235 -15.54 -2.53 -33.33
C ASN A 235 -16.91 -2.38 -32.65
N THR A 236 -16.91 -1.81 -31.47
CA THR A 236 -18.11 -1.58 -30.64
C THR A 236 -19.09 -0.73 -31.43
N LYS A 237 -20.32 -1.21 -31.60
CA LYS A 237 -21.38 -0.48 -32.33
C LYS A 237 -21.83 0.75 -31.53
N ILE A 238 -21.90 1.88 -32.21
CA ILE A 238 -22.46 3.11 -31.69
C ILE A 238 -23.97 3.07 -31.89
N THR A 239 -24.72 3.12 -30.80
CA THR A 239 -26.18 2.96 -30.85
C THR A 239 -26.94 4.28 -30.96
N GLN A 240 -26.27 5.41 -30.72
CA GLN A 240 -26.82 6.76 -30.81
C GLN A 240 -25.72 7.76 -31.17
N ASP A 241 -26.13 8.92 -31.68
CA ASP A 241 -25.21 10.04 -31.95
C ASP A 241 -24.53 10.52 -30.66
N GLY A 242 -23.24 10.81 -30.73
CA GLY A 242 -22.49 11.23 -29.53
C GLY A 242 -21.04 11.59 -29.81
N THR A 243 -20.27 11.56 -28.74
CA THR A 243 -18.85 11.90 -28.74
C THR A 243 -18.05 10.81 -28.03
N ILE A 244 -16.95 10.39 -28.62
CA ILE A 244 -15.97 9.51 -27.97
C ILE A 244 -14.84 10.39 -27.45
N LEU A 245 -14.49 10.18 -26.18
CA LEU A 245 -13.35 10.80 -25.51
C LEU A 245 -12.22 9.77 -25.44
N MET A 246 -11.05 10.15 -25.91
CA MET A 246 -9.80 9.41 -25.67
C MET A 246 -9.14 9.97 -24.40
N ILE A 247 -9.17 9.18 -23.32
CA ILE A 247 -8.63 9.55 -22.00
C ILE A 247 -7.27 8.93 -21.83
N GLY A 248 -6.28 9.73 -21.41
CA GLY A 248 -4.87 9.35 -21.27
C GLY A 248 -4.55 8.49 -20.04
N ALA A 249 -5.37 7.50 -19.76
CA ALA A 249 -5.15 6.53 -18.70
C ALA A 249 -5.68 5.14 -19.12
N GLY A 250 -4.96 4.10 -18.74
CA GLY A 250 -5.33 2.72 -19.12
C GLY A 250 -4.71 1.68 -18.17
N THR A 251 -4.69 0.43 -18.63
CA THR A 251 -4.28 -0.71 -17.78
C THR A 251 -2.81 -0.67 -17.32
N SER A 252 -1.90 -0.08 -18.11
CA SER A 252 -0.50 0.13 -17.69
C SER A 252 -0.36 1.14 -16.54
N HIS A 253 -1.34 2.03 -16.37
CA HIS A 253 -1.44 2.91 -15.22
C HIS A 253 -2.16 2.27 -14.02
N GLY A 254 -2.58 1.01 -14.13
CA GLY A 254 -3.42 0.34 -13.13
C GLY A 254 -4.88 0.82 -13.14
N VAL A 255 -5.32 1.52 -14.19
CA VAL A 255 -6.69 2.02 -14.32
C VAL A 255 -7.55 0.95 -15.02
N GLN A 256 -8.61 0.57 -14.33
CA GLN A 256 -9.56 -0.47 -14.79
C GLN A 256 -10.95 -0.21 -14.21
N PRO A 257 -12.01 -0.86 -14.70
CA PRO A 257 -13.36 -0.71 -14.17
C PRO A 257 -13.43 -0.90 -12.65
N VAL A 258 -14.32 -0.18 -12.00
CA VAL A 258 -14.57 -0.24 -10.55
C VAL A 258 -15.74 -1.18 -10.29
N GLY A 259 -15.55 -2.15 -9.40
CA GLY A 259 -16.60 -3.13 -9.08
C GLY A 259 -17.06 -3.92 -10.30
N ALA A 260 -18.39 -4.07 -10.48
CA ALA A 260 -19.01 -4.78 -11.59
C ALA A 260 -19.06 -3.91 -12.86
N GLU A 261 -17.89 -3.56 -13.44
CA GLU A 261 -17.75 -2.88 -14.73
C GLU A 261 -18.08 -1.37 -14.79
N LEU A 262 -18.14 -0.69 -13.65
CA LEU A 262 -18.33 0.76 -13.64
C LEU A 262 -17.08 1.49 -14.14
N SER A 263 -17.25 2.43 -15.05
CA SER A 263 -16.15 3.30 -15.49
C SER A 263 -15.50 4.03 -14.32
N PRO A 264 -14.17 4.13 -14.28
CA PRO A 264 -13.49 4.91 -13.23
C PRO A 264 -13.50 6.41 -13.50
N PHE A 265 -13.93 6.87 -14.66
CA PHE A 265 -13.80 8.26 -15.10
C PHE A 265 -15.05 9.08 -14.79
N HIS A 266 -14.84 10.34 -14.34
CA HIS A 266 -15.90 11.30 -14.08
C HIS A 266 -15.55 12.66 -14.70
N PHE A 267 -16.56 13.33 -15.19
CA PHE A 267 -16.46 14.74 -15.61
C PHE A 267 -17.62 15.52 -15.03
N ASN A 268 -17.37 16.68 -14.41
CA ASN A 268 -18.37 17.48 -13.70
C ASN A 268 -19.24 16.65 -12.72
N LYS A 269 -18.61 15.74 -11.97
CA LYS A 269 -19.25 14.81 -11.02
C LYS A 269 -20.15 13.73 -11.65
N SER A 270 -20.26 13.68 -12.99
CA SER A 270 -20.99 12.64 -13.70
C SER A 270 -20.03 11.57 -14.17
N ARG A 271 -20.41 10.29 -14.02
CA ARG A 271 -19.63 9.17 -14.51
C ARG A 271 -19.71 9.12 -16.03
N LEU A 272 -18.58 8.92 -16.67
CA LEU A 272 -18.47 8.69 -18.10
C LEU A 272 -18.60 7.19 -18.38
N ASP A 273 -19.35 6.79 -19.39
CA ASP A 273 -19.47 5.37 -19.76
C ASP A 273 -18.29 4.93 -20.61
N LEU A 274 -17.65 3.80 -20.24
CA LEU A 274 -16.62 3.20 -21.08
C LEU A 274 -17.27 2.62 -22.34
N LEU A 275 -16.70 2.92 -23.50
CA LEU A 275 -17.11 2.34 -24.76
C LEU A 275 -16.72 0.86 -24.86
N GLU A 276 -15.53 0.54 -24.34
CA GLU A 276 -14.96 -0.81 -24.26
C GLU A 276 -13.95 -0.88 -23.09
N PRO A 277 -13.44 -2.04 -22.71
CA PRO A 277 -12.41 -2.15 -21.69
C PRO A 277 -11.20 -1.28 -22.01
N SER A 278 -10.60 -0.69 -20.96
CA SER A 278 -9.42 0.18 -21.09
C SER A 278 -8.27 -0.49 -21.84
N HIS A 279 -7.66 0.23 -22.78
CA HIS A 279 -6.43 -0.17 -23.45
C HIS A 279 -5.22 0.02 -22.51
N MET A 280 -4.00 -0.27 -22.99
CA MET A 280 -2.80 -0.14 -22.16
C MET A 280 -2.58 1.29 -21.64
N HIS A 281 -2.67 2.29 -22.53
CA HIS A 281 -2.35 3.69 -22.18
C HIS A 281 -3.53 4.65 -22.30
N THR A 282 -4.63 4.20 -22.87
CA THR A 282 -5.83 5.02 -23.11
C THR A 282 -7.09 4.27 -22.75
N SER A 283 -8.12 5.02 -22.43
CA SER A 283 -9.49 4.51 -22.33
C SER A 283 -10.40 5.33 -23.24
N MET A 284 -11.41 4.68 -23.79
CA MET A 284 -12.42 5.33 -24.63
C MET A 284 -13.72 5.41 -23.86
N ALA A 285 -14.19 6.63 -23.63
CA ALA A 285 -15.49 6.87 -23.01
C ALA A 285 -16.47 7.46 -24.03
N PHE A 286 -17.74 7.11 -23.93
CA PHE A 286 -18.82 7.60 -24.78
C PHE A 286 -19.67 8.62 -24.01
N LEU A 287 -20.03 9.71 -24.70
CA LEU A 287 -20.97 10.73 -24.24
C LEU A 287 -22.07 10.95 -25.26
N PRO A 288 -23.35 10.88 -24.86
CA PRO A 288 -24.47 11.29 -25.71
C PRO A 288 -24.36 12.76 -26.14
N SER A 289 -24.99 13.10 -27.28
CA SER A 289 -24.89 14.46 -27.86
C SER A 289 -25.48 15.57 -26.99
N ASP A 290 -26.40 15.24 -26.10
CA ASP A 290 -27.05 16.16 -25.16
C ASP A 290 -26.23 16.44 -23.88
N VAL A 291 -25.10 15.72 -23.70
CA VAL A 291 -24.22 15.89 -22.55
C VAL A 291 -23.05 16.82 -22.92
N LYS A 292 -22.77 17.78 -22.06
CA LYS A 292 -21.63 18.69 -22.25
C LYS A 292 -20.31 17.90 -22.24
N SER A 293 -19.62 17.92 -23.38
CA SER A 293 -18.33 17.27 -23.55
C SER A 293 -17.18 18.12 -22.96
N PRO A 294 -16.15 17.50 -22.34
CA PRO A 294 -14.87 18.19 -22.11
C PRO A 294 -14.20 18.53 -23.44
N ARG A 295 -13.16 19.34 -23.39
CA ARG A 295 -12.31 19.68 -24.55
C ARG A 295 -11.01 18.87 -24.49
N VAL A 296 -10.32 18.76 -25.61
CA VAL A 296 -8.93 18.28 -25.64
C VAL A 296 -8.08 19.15 -24.72
N GLY A 297 -7.33 18.51 -23.83
CA GLY A 297 -6.53 19.15 -22.80
C GLY A 297 -7.25 19.38 -21.47
N ASP A 298 -8.57 19.24 -21.40
CA ASP A 298 -9.28 19.19 -20.11
C ASP A 298 -8.89 17.90 -19.35
N SER A 299 -9.12 17.90 -18.04
CA SER A 299 -8.90 16.73 -17.19
C SER A 299 -10.22 16.10 -16.75
N VAL A 300 -10.24 14.78 -16.64
CA VAL A 300 -11.32 14.00 -16.04
C VAL A 300 -10.83 13.39 -14.72
N ASP A 301 -11.70 13.32 -13.72
CA ASP A 301 -11.38 12.66 -12.45
C ASP A 301 -11.31 11.15 -12.63
N VAL A 302 -10.37 10.51 -11.90
CA VAL A 302 -10.15 9.06 -11.95
C VAL A 302 -10.39 8.42 -10.59
N GLN A 303 -11.41 7.61 -10.48
CA GLN A 303 -11.74 6.86 -9.26
C GLN A 303 -11.00 5.52 -9.25
N GLN A 304 -9.83 5.47 -8.62
CA GLN A 304 -9.06 4.25 -8.43
C GLN A 304 -8.38 4.22 -7.07
N PRO A 305 -8.18 3.04 -6.47
CA PRO A 305 -7.33 2.91 -5.29
C PRO A 305 -5.88 3.27 -5.63
N LEU A 306 -5.30 4.27 -4.97
CA LEU A 306 -3.93 4.72 -5.24
C LEU A 306 -2.88 3.61 -5.05
N THR A 307 -3.17 2.60 -4.24
CA THR A 307 -2.32 1.41 -4.06
C THR A 307 -2.19 0.53 -5.32
N ARG A 308 -2.93 0.85 -6.39
CA ARG A 308 -2.92 0.09 -7.66
C ARG A 308 -2.47 0.92 -8.86
N VAL A 309 -2.45 2.25 -8.74
CA VAL A 309 -2.17 3.13 -9.88
C VAL A 309 -0.71 3.58 -9.92
N TYR A 310 -0.25 3.86 -11.13
CA TYR A 310 1.08 4.39 -11.45
C TYR A 310 0.89 5.70 -12.22
N PRO A 311 0.83 6.86 -11.53
CA PRO A 311 0.73 8.16 -12.18
C PRO A 311 1.98 8.46 -13.02
N ASP A 312 1.80 9.09 -14.19
CA ASP A 312 2.90 9.60 -14.99
C ASP A 312 3.53 10.83 -14.33
N ILE A 313 2.70 11.63 -13.67
CA ILE A 313 3.13 12.88 -13.02
C ILE A 313 2.54 12.97 -11.63
N ILE A 314 3.39 13.40 -10.68
CA ILE A 314 2.96 13.81 -9.35
C ILE A 314 3.23 15.31 -9.22
N SER A 315 2.16 16.08 -9.01
CA SER A 315 2.21 17.53 -8.86
C SER A 315 1.98 17.91 -7.40
N TRP A 316 2.90 18.66 -6.84
CA TRP A 316 2.81 19.17 -5.48
C TRP A 316 2.39 20.65 -5.54
N LEU A 317 1.23 20.98 -4.94
CA LEU A 317 0.67 22.33 -4.86
C LEU A 317 0.95 22.98 -3.51
#